data_b6b0f77ce3c16f1c07003785ce60f0b9
#
_entry.id   b6b0f77ce3c16f1c07003785ce60f0b9
#
_cell.length_a   1.000
_cell.length_b   1.000
_cell.length_c   1.000
_cell.angle_alpha   90.00
_cell.angle_beta   90.00
_cell.angle_gamma   90.00
#
_symmetry.space_group_name_H-M   'P 1'
#
loop_
_entity.id
_entity.type
_entity.pdbx_description
1 polymer ?
#
loop_
_entity_poly.entity_id
_entity_poly.type
_entity_poly.pdbx_seq_one_letter_code
_entity_poly.pdbx_strand_id
1 'polypeptide(L)'
;MHEHIQVIADKCRACRRCEVACIAAHHDMTFKEAMKHRDELVSRVHVLKTDNFKASVRCHQCDNAPCCNVCPTGALQQEEGRIIMHVQFCVACKMCLAVCPYGAISMENIGMPNVDDDSETMAQRSRREVAVRCDMCQVWREQNGKKVTACMEACPTRVLSMIESDGTVVGLPPLEKKAAVEAAAKA
;
A
#
# COMPACT_ATOMS: atom_id res chain seq x y z
N MET A 1 -9.93 3.84 -18.25
CA MET A 1 -9.00 4.38 -17.22
C MET A 1 -9.10 3.46 -16.02
N HIS A 2 -8.02 3.15 -15.31
CA HIS A 2 -8.06 2.21 -14.20
C HIS A 2 -8.20 2.94 -12.86
N GLU A 3 -8.83 2.28 -11.89
CA GLU A 3 -8.91 2.79 -10.53
C GLU A 3 -7.51 2.94 -9.93
N HIS A 4 -7.16 4.12 -9.48
CA HIS A 4 -5.85 4.39 -8.87
C HIS A 4 -5.91 5.51 -7.85
N ILE A 5 -4.88 5.62 -6.99
CA ILE A 5 -4.79 6.69 -6.00
C ILE A 5 -3.84 7.77 -6.51
N GLN A 6 -4.36 8.98 -6.61
CA GLN A 6 -3.60 10.19 -6.91
C GLN A 6 -3.12 10.87 -5.62
N VAL A 7 -1.98 11.55 -5.71
CA VAL A 7 -1.34 12.26 -4.61
C VAL A 7 -1.04 13.69 -5.00
N ILE A 8 -1.44 14.65 -4.16
CA ILE A 8 -1.01 16.05 -4.29
C ILE A 8 0.30 16.19 -3.51
N ALA A 9 1.43 16.06 -4.20
CA ALA A 9 2.76 15.96 -3.60
C ALA A 9 3.12 17.20 -2.76
N ASP A 10 2.84 18.42 -3.25
CA ASP A 10 3.19 19.68 -2.59
C ASP A 10 2.58 19.83 -1.19
N LYS A 11 1.44 19.19 -0.97
CA LYS A 11 0.73 19.21 0.33
C LYS A 11 1.09 18.02 1.22
N CYS A 12 1.91 17.09 0.74
CA CYS A 12 2.33 15.93 1.51
C CYS A 12 3.32 16.33 2.62
N ARG A 13 3.03 15.90 3.85
CA ARG A 13 3.90 16.18 5.01
C ARG A 13 4.97 15.10 5.24
N ALA A 14 4.99 14.04 4.46
CA ALA A 14 5.84 12.87 4.65
C ALA A 14 5.76 12.27 6.07
N CYS A 15 4.57 12.31 6.68
CA CYS A 15 4.36 11.87 8.07
C CYS A 15 4.26 10.33 8.23
N ARG A 16 4.31 9.57 7.14
CA ARG A 16 4.26 8.11 7.08
C ARG A 16 3.03 7.44 7.69
N ARG A 17 1.99 8.18 8.06
CA ARG A 17 0.75 7.60 8.58
C ARG A 17 0.05 6.70 7.56
N CYS A 18 0.21 6.97 6.27
CA CYS A 18 -0.30 6.12 5.20
C CYS A 18 0.37 4.73 5.17
N GLU A 19 1.67 4.65 5.48
CA GLU A 19 2.39 3.37 5.60
C GLU A 19 1.86 2.57 6.78
N VAL A 20 1.73 3.19 7.95
CA VAL A 20 1.19 2.54 9.16
C VAL A 20 -0.24 2.05 8.94
N ALA A 21 -1.10 2.87 8.31
CA ALA A 21 -2.47 2.47 8.02
C ALA A 21 -2.54 1.34 6.97
N CYS A 22 -1.60 1.30 6.03
CA CYS A 22 -1.49 0.21 5.08
C CYS A 22 -1.13 -1.10 5.78
N ILE A 23 -0.16 -1.09 6.68
CA ILE A 23 0.21 -2.24 7.50
C ILE A 23 -0.99 -2.69 8.33
N ALA A 24 -1.64 -1.78 9.05
CA ALA A 24 -2.80 -2.09 9.88
C ALA A 24 -3.91 -2.80 9.10
N ALA A 25 -4.22 -2.30 7.90
CA ALA A 25 -5.28 -2.86 7.05
C ALA A 25 -4.96 -4.23 6.44
N HIS A 26 -3.67 -4.56 6.27
CA HIS A 26 -3.25 -5.80 5.63
C HIS A 26 -2.82 -6.90 6.61
N HIS A 27 -2.63 -6.55 7.88
CA HIS A 27 -2.25 -7.49 8.94
C HIS A 27 -3.32 -7.59 10.05
N ASP A 28 -4.52 -7.08 9.77
CA ASP A 28 -5.68 -7.13 10.69
C ASP A 28 -5.34 -6.66 12.12
N MET A 29 -4.66 -5.53 12.21
CA MET A 29 -4.24 -4.96 13.48
C MET A 29 -4.68 -3.49 13.64
N THR A 30 -4.66 -3.00 14.87
CA THR A 30 -4.95 -1.58 15.13
C THR A 30 -3.82 -0.69 14.61
N PHE A 31 -4.14 0.57 14.31
CA PHE A 31 -3.14 1.56 13.90
C PHE A 31 -2.01 1.73 14.93
N LYS A 32 -2.31 1.58 16.23
CA LYS A 32 -1.33 1.69 17.32
C LYS A 32 -0.36 0.51 17.33
N GLU A 33 -0.83 -0.69 17.08
CA GLU A 33 -0.02 -1.90 16.94
C GLU A 33 0.86 -1.83 15.70
N ALA A 34 0.26 -1.50 14.55
CA ALA A 34 0.99 -1.32 13.30
C ALA A 34 2.12 -0.27 13.41
N MET A 35 1.95 0.76 14.24
CA MET A 35 3.00 1.74 14.49
C MET A 35 4.20 1.15 15.25
N LYS A 36 3.98 0.17 16.14
CA LYS A 36 5.07 -0.50 16.86
C LYS A 36 5.88 -1.44 15.97
N HIS A 37 5.19 -2.10 15.01
CA HIS A 37 5.77 -3.09 14.10
C HIS A 37 6.11 -2.53 12.71
N ARG A 38 6.14 -1.20 12.57
CA ARG A 38 6.33 -0.53 11.28
C ARG A 38 7.66 -0.91 10.59
N ASP A 39 8.70 -1.18 11.36
CA ASP A 39 10.04 -1.49 10.82
C ASP A 39 10.20 -3.00 10.52
N GLU A 40 9.27 -3.82 10.96
CA GLU A 40 9.24 -5.28 10.77
C GLU A 40 8.29 -5.68 9.63
N LEU A 41 7.19 -4.96 9.46
CA LEU A 41 6.12 -5.27 8.52
C LEU A 41 6.20 -4.42 7.25
N VAL A 42 5.84 -5.03 6.13
CA VAL A 42 5.93 -4.39 4.81
C VAL A 42 4.67 -3.57 4.52
N SER A 43 4.88 -2.29 4.24
CA SER A 43 3.83 -1.41 3.70
C SER A 43 3.77 -1.52 2.18
N ARG A 44 2.57 -1.49 1.60
CA ARG A 44 2.34 -1.44 0.14
C ARG A 44 2.31 -0.01 -0.41
N VAL A 45 2.62 0.97 0.42
CA VAL A 45 2.81 2.37 0.08
C VAL A 45 4.11 2.85 0.71
N HIS A 46 4.90 3.64 -0.02
CA HIS A 46 6.20 4.13 0.43
C HIS A 46 6.21 5.65 0.42
N VAL A 47 6.71 6.25 1.49
CA VAL A 47 6.85 7.72 1.57
C VAL A 47 8.28 8.10 1.22
N LEU A 48 8.41 8.77 0.10
CA LEU A 48 9.68 9.38 -0.32
C LEU A 48 9.77 10.80 0.26
N LYS A 49 10.93 11.11 0.80
CA LYS A 49 11.27 12.43 1.31
C LYS A 49 12.68 12.77 0.88
N THR A 50 12.79 13.79 0.07
CA THR A 50 14.06 14.46 -0.26
C THR A 50 13.99 15.92 0.21
N ASP A 51 15.04 16.69 0.04
CA ASP A 51 15.06 18.10 0.42
C ASP A 51 14.00 18.91 -0.33
N ASN A 52 13.75 18.59 -1.61
CA ASN A 52 12.86 19.33 -2.50
C ASN A 52 11.54 18.62 -2.81
N PHE A 53 11.37 17.36 -2.40
CA PHE A 53 10.21 16.58 -2.80
C PHE A 53 9.73 15.66 -1.68
N LYS A 54 8.41 15.61 -1.51
CA LYS A 54 7.74 14.71 -0.54
C LYS A 54 6.51 14.11 -1.21
N ALA A 55 6.45 12.80 -1.30
CA ALA A 55 5.26 12.11 -1.80
C ALA A 55 5.13 10.72 -1.21
N SER A 56 3.92 10.18 -1.29
CA SER A 56 3.69 8.76 -1.06
C SER A 56 3.54 8.06 -2.40
N VAL A 57 4.36 7.04 -2.62
CA VAL A 57 4.40 6.23 -3.84
C VAL A 57 3.70 4.90 -3.59
N ARG A 58 2.95 4.43 -4.56
CA ARG A 58 2.24 3.16 -4.55
C ARG A 58 2.00 2.68 -5.96
N CYS A 59 1.41 1.49 -6.12
CA CYS A 59 1.03 0.97 -7.43
C CYS A 59 0.04 1.93 -8.12
N HIS A 60 0.32 2.25 -9.38
CA HIS A 60 -0.50 3.11 -10.22
C HIS A 60 -1.53 2.35 -11.03
N GLN A 61 -1.62 1.02 -10.88
CA GLN A 61 -2.53 0.16 -11.66
C GLN A 61 -2.41 0.42 -13.18
N CYS A 62 -1.19 0.36 -13.72
CA CYS A 62 -0.84 0.76 -15.08
C CYS A 62 -1.65 0.02 -16.15
N ASP A 63 -2.06 0.72 -17.22
CA ASP A 63 -2.75 0.13 -18.38
C ASP A 63 -1.90 -0.91 -19.10
N ASN A 64 -0.62 -0.62 -19.31
CA ASN A 64 0.36 -1.56 -19.82
C ASN A 64 1.33 -1.92 -18.70
N ALA A 65 0.94 -2.85 -17.85
CA ALA A 65 1.63 -3.20 -16.62
C ALA A 65 2.94 -3.96 -16.89
N PRO A 66 4.13 -3.33 -16.82
CA PRO A 66 5.40 -4.01 -17.07
C PRO A 66 5.62 -5.17 -16.11
N CYS A 67 5.14 -5.05 -14.88
CA CYS A 67 5.25 -6.09 -13.86
C CYS A 67 4.45 -7.36 -14.19
N CYS A 68 3.31 -7.22 -14.87
CA CYS A 68 2.55 -8.37 -15.37
C CYS A 68 3.25 -9.01 -16.58
N ASN A 69 3.72 -8.17 -17.51
CA ASN A 69 4.36 -8.63 -18.74
C ASN A 69 5.67 -9.41 -18.49
N VAL A 70 6.40 -9.05 -17.42
CA VAL A 70 7.68 -9.69 -17.09
C VAL A 70 7.53 -10.91 -16.19
N CYS A 71 6.34 -11.14 -15.62
CA CYS A 71 6.15 -12.22 -14.64
C CYS A 71 6.17 -13.61 -15.34
N PRO A 72 7.20 -14.46 -15.13
CA PRO A 72 7.34 -15.70 -15.87
C PRO A 72 6.30 -16.76 -15.48
N THR A 73 5.71 -16.63 -14.29
CA THR A 73 4.72 -17.58 -13.77
C THR A 73 3.29 -17.08 -13.88
N GLY A 74 3.09 -15.86 -14.38
CA GLY A 74 1.77 -15.23 -14.39
C GLY A 74 1.20 -14.94 -12.99
N ALA A 75 2.04 -14.86 -11.97
CA ALA A 75 1.60 -14.49 -10.61
C ALA A 75 1.03 -13.07 -10.54
N LEU A 76 1.54 -12.15 -11.36
CA LEU A 76 0.97 -10.84 -11.56
C LEU A 76 0.19 -10.83 -12.86
N GLN A 77 -1.09 -10.54 -12.79
CA GLN A 77 -2.00 -10.49 -13.94
C GLN A 77 -2.81 -9.19 -13.90
N GLN A 78 -3.26 -8.78 -15.07
CA GLN A 78 -4.16 -7.65 -15.20
C GLN A 78 -5.57 -8.16 -15.47
N GLU A 79 -6.48 -7.96 -14.52
CA GLU A 79 -7.86 -8.40 -14.58
C GLU A 79 -8.77 -7.20 -14.34
N GLU A 80 -9.76 -7.01 -15.21
CA GLU A 80 -10.77 -5.94 -15.12
C GLU A 80 -10.17 -4.55 -14.83
N GLY A 81 -9.02 -4.26 -15.42
CA GLY A 81 -8.35 -2.98 -15.23
C GLY A 81 -7.56 -2.85 -13.93
N ARG A 82 -7.38 -3.92 -13.19
CA ARG A 82 -6.57 -3.96 -11.97
C ARG A 82 -5.42 -4.94 -12.11
N ILE A 83 -4.35 -4.68 -11.42
CA ILE A 83 -3.24 -5.63 -11.32
C ILE A 83 -3.53 -6.53 -10.12
N ILE A 84 -3.66 -7.81 -10.33
CA ILE A 84 -3.93 -8.82 -9.31
C ILE A 84 -2.69 -9.65 -9.05
N MET A 85 -2.52 -10.09 -7.82
CA MET A 85 -1.40 -10.94 -7.41
C MET A 85 -1.91 -12.29 -6.93
N HIS A 86 -1.56 -13.34 -7.66
CA HIS A 86 -1.79 -14.73 -7.27
C HIS A 86 -0.56 -15.24 -6.51
N VAL A 87 -0.60 -15.11 -5.20
CA VAL A 87 0.52 -15.40 -4.29
C VAL A 87 1.07 -16.82 -4.49
N GLN A 88 0.19 -17.80 -4.74
CA GLN A 88 0.54 -19.21 -4.93
C GLN A 88 1.45 -19.47 -6.13
N PHE A 89 1.45 -18.58 -7.12
CA PHE A 89 2.29 -18.69 -8.32
C PHE A 89 3.58 -17.89 -8.22
N CYS A 90 3.77 -17.09 -7.18
CA CYS A 90 4.97 -16.28 -7.00
C CYS A 90 6.18 -17.15 -6.64
N VAL A 91 7.22 -17.05 -7.44
CA VAL A 91 8.50 -17.76 -7.22
C VAL A 91 9.60 -16.81 -6.69
N ALA A 92 9.23 -15.64 -6.23
CA ALA A 92 10.13 -14.64 -5.65
C ALA A 92 11.32 -14.22 -6.56
N CYS A 93 11.17 -14.29 -7.87
CA CYS A 93 12.24 -13.97 -8.83
C CYS A 93 12.62 -12.48 -8.88
N LYS A 94 11.84 -11.60 -8.25
CA LYS A 94 12.06 -10.14 -8.11
C LYS A 94 12.08 -9.36 -9.45
N MET A 95 11.77 -9.97 -10.58
CA MET A 95 11.76 -9.28 -11.89
C MET A 95 10.75 -8.13 -11.92
N CYS A 96 9.59 -8.30 -11.28
CA CYS A 96 8.56 -7.27 -11.19
C CYS A 96 9.04 -6.01 -10.43
N LEU A 97 9.92 -6.17 -9.43
CA LEU A 97 10.51 -5.04 -8.71
C LEU A 97 11.44 -4.24 -9.63
N ALA A 98 12.25 -4.94 -10.42
CA ALA A 98 13.23 -4.31 -11.30
C ALA A 98 12.60 -3.49 -12.42
N VAL A 99 11.42 -3.91 -12.92
CA VAL A 99 10.75 -3.22 -14.05
C VAL A 99 9.72 -2.19 -13.64
N CYS A 100 9.37 -2.11 -12.34
CA CYS A 100 8.38 -1.14 -11.89
C CYS A 100 8.94 0.29 -11.94
N PRO A 101 8.43 1.19 -12.81
CA PRO A 101 8.99 2.53 -12.95
C PRO A 101 8.76 3.41 -11.71
N TYR A 102 7.86 2.99 -10.83
CA TYR A 102 7.51 3.72 -9.60
C TYR A 102 8.15 3.13 -8.34
N GLY A 103 8.85 1.99 -8.44
CA GLY A 103 9.37 1.28 -7.26
C GLY A 103 8.27 0.89 -6.26
N ALA A 104 7.07 0.60 -6.75
CA ALA A 104 5.86 0.40 -5.94
C ALA A 104 5.61 -1.06 -5.55
N ILE A 105 6.57 -1.94 -5.80
CA ILE A 105 6.50 -3.36 -5.47
C ILE A 105 7.56 -3.65 -4.40
N SER A 106 7.16 -4.35 -3.35
CA SER A 106 8.05 -4.82 -2.29
C SER A 106 7.97 -6.35 -2.19
N MET A 107 8.91 -6.95 -1.47
CA MET A 107 8.82 -8.35 -1.09
C MET A 107 8.36 -8.44 0.36
N GLU A 108 7.41 -9.30 0.61
CA GLU A 108 6.90 -9.60 1.93
C GLU A 108 7.09 -11.07 2.24
N ASN A 109 7.55 -11.37 3.44
CA ASN A 109 7.57 -12.73 3.93
C ASN A 109 6.18 -13.08 4.47
N ILE A 110 5.47 -13.94 3.76
CA ILE A 110 4.10 -14.36 4.14
C ILE A 110 4.08 -15.48 5.20
N GLY A 111 5.24 -15.79 5.80
CA GLY A 111 5.37 -16.76 6.87
C GLY A 111 4.64 -18.07 6.62
N MET A 112 5.36 -19.14 6.32
CA MET A 112 4.82 -20.47 6.63
C MET A 112 4.84 -20.61 8.15
N PRO A 113 3.76 -21.09 8.77
CA PRO A 113 3.77 -21.27 10.23
C PRO A 113 4.88 -22.26 10.61
N ASN A 114 5.82 -21.79 11.43
CA ASN A 114 6.77 -22.54 12.21
C ASN A 114 7.50 -23.69 11.48
N VAL A 115 8.53 -23.34 10.78
CA VAL A 115 9.67 -24.23 10.63
C VAL A 115 10.90 -23.47 11.12
N ASP A 116 11.11 -23.51 12.41
CA ASP A 116 12.39 -23.20 13.05
C ASP A 116 13.37 -24.33 12.69
N ASP A 117 13.63 -24.47 11.38
CA ASP A 117 14.56 -25.45 10.87
C ASP A 117 15.75 -24.72 10.28
N ASP A 118 16.85 -24.70 11.03
CA ASP A 118 18.15 -24.19 10.57
C ASP A 118 18.69 -24.95 9.33
N SER A 119 17.99 -26.00 8.90
CA SER A 119 18.33 -26.80 7.72
C SER A 119 17.82 -26.20 6.40
N GLU A 120 17.06 -25.10 6.42
CA GLU A 120 16.49 -24.53 5.20
C GLU A 120 17.53 -23.97 4.24
N THR A 121 17.48 -24.46 3.02
CA THR A 121 18.31 -23.94 1.93
C THR A 121 17.88 -22.50 1.54
N MET A 122 18.79 -21.73 0.97
CA MET A 122 18.51 -20.38 0.43
C MET A 122 17.30 -20.36 -0.52
N ALA A 123 17.10 -21.45 -1.28
CA ALA A 123 15.96 -21.60 -2.19
C ALA A 123 14.63 -21.77 -1.45
N GLN A 124 14.60 -22.38 -0.27
CA GLN A 124 13.40 -22.53 0.56
C GLN A 124 13.06 -21.24 1.27
N ARG A 125 14.05 -20.48 1.76
CA ARG A 125 13.85 -19.14 2.31
C ARG A 125 13.30 -18.16 1.28
N SER A 126 13.79 -18.25 0.04
CA SER A 126 13.30 -17.42 -1.08
C SER A 126 11.83 -17.73 -1.45
N ARG A 127 11.37 -18.96 -1.25
CA ARG A 127 9.98 -19.37 -1.51
C ARG A 127 8.96 -18.80 -0.51
N ARG A 128 9.41 -18.25 0.59
CA ARG A 128 8.54 -17.60 1.58
C ARG A 128 8.26 -16.14 1.25
N GLU A 129 9.10 -15.52 0.43
CA GLU A 129 8.89 -14.15 0.00
C GLU A 129 7.95 -14.10 -1.21
N VAL A 130 7.02 -13.16 -1.18
CA VAL A 130 6.14 -12.88 -2.32
C VAL A 130 6.15 -11.39 -2.63
N ALA A 131 5.95 -11.07 -3.90
CA ALA A 131 5.80 -9.69 -4.30
C ALA A 131 4.46 -9.13 -3.77
N VAL A 132 4.51 -7.98 -3.13
CA VAL A 132 3.33 -7.23 -2.69
C VAL A 132 3.31 -5.85 -3.29
N ARG A 133 2.13 -5.34 -3.53
CA ARG A 133 1.86 -4.03 -4.11
C ARG A 133 0.55 -3.47 -3.57
N CYS A 134 0.28 -2.20 -3.80
CA CYS A 134 -1.01 -1.62 -3.46
C CYS A 134 -2.15 -2.31 -4.25
N ASP A 135 -3.10 -2.88 -3.54
CA ASP A 135 -4.31 -3.54 -4.03
C ASP A 135 -5.55 -2.67 -3.83
N MET A 136 -5.37 -1.39 -3.56
CA MET A 136 -6.45 -0.44 -3.24
C MET A 136 -7.23 -0.81 -1.98
N CYS A 137 -6.63 -1.63 -1.09
CA CYS A 137 -7.25 -2.16 0.13
C CYS A 137 -8.60 -2.86 -0.15
N GLN A 138 -8.73 -3.63 -1.24
CA GLN A 138 -10.00 -4.18 -1.69
C GLN A 138 -10.69 -4.97 -0.58
N VAL A 139 -10.03 -6.00 -0.06
CA VAL A 139 -10.59 -6.86 0.99
C VAL A 139 -10.94 -6.05 2.25
N TRP A 140 -10.06 -5.17 2.67
CA TRP A 140 -10.31 -4.32 3.85
C TRP A 140 -11.49 -3.37 3.64
N ARG A 141 -11.64 -2.78 2.45
CA ARG A 141 -12.78 -1.92 2.10
C ARG A 141 -14.10 -2.68 2.15
N GLU A 142 -14.15 -3.87 1.57
CA GLU A 142 -15.32 -4.76 1.54
C GLU A 142 -15.73 -5.17 2.96
N GLN A 143 -14.78 -5.64 3.77
CA GLN A 143 -15.02 -6.07 5.16
C GLN A 143 -15.51 -4.94 6.07
N ASN A 144 -15.04 -3.72 5.84
CA ASN A 144 -15.39 -2.57 6.68
C ASN A 144 -16.47 -1.66 6.07
N GLY A 145 -17.04 -2.00 4.92
CA GLY A 145 -18.03 -1.18 4.21
C GLY A 145 -17.49 0.21 3.82
N LYS A 146 -16.20 0.32 3.49
CA LYS A 146 -15.52 1.59 3.21
C LYS A 146 -15.43 1.87 1.70
N LYS A 147 -15.69 3.11 1.32
CA LYS A 147 -15.49 3.58 -0.07
C LYS A 147 -14.04 4.01 -0.35
N VAL A 148 -13.29 4.37 0.67
CA VAL A 148 -11.92 4.88 0.57
C VAL A 148 -10.92 3.90 1.19
N THR A 149 -9.65 4.02 0.82
CA THR A 149 -8.59 3.16 1.32
C THR A 149 -8.10 3.59 2.71
N ALA A 150 -7.50 2.67 3.47
CA ALA A 150 -6.98 2.92 4.81
C ALA A 150 -5.98 4.09 4.85
N CYS A 151 -5.10 4.18 3.84
CA CYS A 151 -4.13 5.27 3.75
C CYS A 151 -4.78 6.64 3.51
N MET A 152 -5.92 6.70 2.80
CA MET A 152 -6.69 7.94 2.63
C MET A 152 -7.33 8.38 3.94
N GLU A 153 -7.93 7.44 4.69
CA GLU A 153 -8.51 7.74 6.02
C GLU A 153 -7.47 8.24 7.01
N ALA A 154 -6.27 7.67 6.99
CA ALA A 154 -5.20 8.05 7.90
C ALA A 154 -4.46 9.34 7.52
N CYS A 155 -4.66 9.86 6.30
CA CYS A 155 -3.95 11.04 5.82
C CYS A 155 -4.45 12.32 6.50
N PRO A 156 -3.62 13.01 7.31
CA PRO A 156 -4.06 14.21 8.03
C PRO A 156 -4.24 15.43 7.12
N THR A 157 -3.56 15.45 5.98
CA THR A 157 -3.62 16.55 5.02
C THR A 157 -4.62 16.31 3.89
N ARG A 158 -5.24 15.12 3.84
CA ARG A 158 -6.22 14.73 2.82
C ARG A 158 -5.73 14.96 1.38
N VAL A 159 -4.46 14.67 1.14
CA VAL A 159 -3.81 14.84 -0.18
C VAL A 159 -3.95 13.62 -1.08
N LEU A 160 -4.60 12.57 -0.60
CA LEU A 160 -4.85 11.34 -1.33
C LEU A 160 -6.29 11.33 -1.81
N SER A 161 -6.49 11.11 -3.10
CA SER A 161 -7.78 10.88 -3.72
C SER A 161 -7.72 9.64 -4.58
N MET A 162 -8.82 8.93 -4.69
CA MET A 162 -8.98 7.78 -5.56
C MET A 162 -9.68 8.24 -6.83
N ILE A 163 -9.17 7.86 -7.97
CA ILE A 163 -9.81 8.06 -9.26
C ILE A 163 -10.41 6.72 -9.66
N GLU A 164 -11.72 6.68 -9.83
CA GLU A 164 -12.45 5.49 -10.29
C GLU A 164 -12.32 5.29 -11.80
N SER A 165 -12.72 4.15 -12.29
CA SER A 165 -12.59 3.78 -13.71
C SER A 165 -13.38 4.71 -14.66
N ASP A 166 -14.44 5.35 -14.17
CA ASP A 166 -15.26 6.34 -14.87
C ASP A 166 -14.66 7.76 -14.82
N GLY A 167 -13.55 7.97 -14.11
CA GLY A 167 -12.91 9.26 -13.89
C GLY A 167 -13.43 10.02 -12.68
N THR A 168 -14.36 9.44 -11.92
CA THR A 168 -14.88 10.06 -10.68
C THR A 168 -13.77 10.16 -9.64
N VAL A 169 -13.61 11.33 -9.05
CA VAL A 169 -12.61 11.58 -7.99
C VAL A 169 -13.26 11.41 -6.63
N VAL A 170 -12.86 10.38 -5.91
CA VAL A 170 -13.28 10.13 -4.54
C VAL A 170 -12.20 10.60 -3.57
N GLY A 171 -12.50 11.62 -2.79
CA GLY A 171 -11.60 12.18 -1.78
C GLY A 171 -12.31 12.38 -0.45
N LEU A 172 -11.54 12.48 0.62
CA LEU A 172 -12.07 12.83 1.93
C LEU A 172 -12.01 14.36 2.13
N PRO A 173 -13.03 14.97 2.74
CA PRO A 173 -13.01 16.39 3.04
C PRO A 173 -11.83 16.73 3.97
N PRO A 174 -11.32 17.97 3.94
CA PRO A 174 -10.34 18.44 4.90
C PRO A 174 -10.78 18.13 6.32
N LEU A 175 -9.84 17.72 7.17
CA LEU A 175 -10.16 17.57 8.60
C LEU A 175 -10.50 18.98 9.12
N GLU A 176 -11.72 19.17 9.57
CA GLU A 176 -12.09 20.37 10.30
C GLU A 176 -11.12 20.49 11.49
N LYS A 177 -10.46 21.63 11.60
CA LYS A 177 -9.73 21.96 12.83
C LYS A 177 -10.79 21.92 13.92
N LYS A 178 -10.80 20.88 14.74
CA LYS A 178 -11.69 20.82 15.88
C LYS A 178 -11.54 22.15 16.59
N ALA A 179 -12.65 22.84 16.76
CA ALA A 179 -12.82 24.00 17.63
C ALA A 179 -12.58 23.60 19.12
N ALA A 180 -11.50 22.84 19.37
CA ALA A 180 -11.11 22.34 20.69
C ALA A 180 -10.22 23.34 21.44
N VAL A 181 -9.97 24.52 20.85
CA VAL A 181 -9.20 25.57 21.51
C VAL A 181 -10.12 26.62 22.20
N GLU A 182 -11.41 26.70 21.86
CA GLU A 182 -12.31 27.65 22.48
C GLU A 182 -12.99 27.15 23.75
N ALA A 183 -13.02 25.86 24.00
CA ALA A 183 -13.60 25.33 25.25
C ALA A 183 -12.60 25.32 26.42
N ALA A 184 -11.30 25.39 26.19
CA ALA A 184 -10.29 25.44 27.24
C ALA A 184 -9.97 26.90 27.73
N ALA A 185 -10.54 27.91 27.11
CA ALA A 185 -10.36 29.30 27.50
C ALA A 185 -11.56 29.87 28.33
N LYS A 186 -12.51 29.02 28.70
CA LYS A 186 -13.69 29.37 29.50
C LYS A 186 -13.90 28.47 30.72
N ALA A 187 -12.84 27.83 31.22
CA ALA A 187 -12.89 27.15 32.51
C ALA A 187 -11.84 27.73 33.45
#